data_1900bbe9d0418398a43037aad98085a8
#
_entry.id   1900bbe9d0418398a43037aad98085a8
#
_cell.length_a   1.000
_cell.length_b   1.000
_cell.length_c   1.000
_cell.angle_alpha   90.00
_cell.angle_beta   90.00
_cell.angle_gamma   90.00
#
_symmetry.space_group_name_H-M   'P 1'
#
loop_
_entity.id
_entity.type
_entity.pdbx_description
1 polymer ?
#
loop_
_entity_poly.entity_id
_entity_poly.type
_entity_poly.pdbx_seq_one_letter_code
_entity_poly.pdbx_strand_id
1 'polypeptide(L)'
;MKYALITAVLLSSIGLFNVANAASVDKGQALVEKANCASCHGAGLNAPILPAYPKLAGQYADYVYYALKAYKVGNGNAQFGRNNAVMGSQVQNFTDTDMQDIAAYVASLPGNFVVKK
;
A
#
# COMPACT_ATOMS: atom_id res chain seq x y z
N MET A 1 41.51 55.41 9.60
CA MET A 1 40.54 54.49 10.21
C MET A 1 39.75 53.86 9.06
N LYS A 2 39.99 52.60 8.81
CA LYS A 2 39.32 51.87 7.74
C LYS A 2 38.38 50.85 8.41
N TYR A 3 37.10 51.15 8.34
CA TYR A 3 36.08 50.20 8.82
C TYR A 3 35.78 49.23 7.67
N ALA A 4 36.21 47.99 7.86
CA ALA A 4 35.85 46.89 6.97
C ALA A 4 34.43 46.38 7.34
N LEU A 5 33.48 46.65 6.45
CA LEU A 5 32.14 46.05 6.53
C LEU A 5 32.22 44.61 6.09
N ILE A 6 32.07 43.69 7.07
CA ILE A 6 31.92 42.26 6.81
C ILE A 6 30.44 42.04 6.58
N THR A 7 30.06 41.92 5.30
CA THR A 7 28.71 41.43 4.91
C THR A 7 28.66 39.92 5.09
N ALA A 8 28.01 39.50 6.16
CA ALA A 8 27.68 38.08 6.34
C ALA A 8 26.56 37.67 5.39
N VAL A 9 26.92 36.91 4.36
CA VAL A 9 25.95 36.26 3.47
C VAL A 9 25.39 35.06 4.20
N LEU A 10 24.17 35.17 4.73
CA LEU A 10 23.37 34.04 5.24
C LEU A 10 22.88 33.21 4.04
N LEU A 11 23.57 32.14 3.74
CA LEU A 11 23.06 31.10 2.83
C LEU A 11 21.91 30.36 3.54
N SER A 12 20.68 30.77 3.22
CA SER A 12 19.48 30.00 3.58
C SER A 12 19.46 28.73 2.75
N SER A 13 19.92 27.64 3.33
CA SER A 13 19.70 26.29 2.76
C SER A 13 18.22 25.96 2.89
N ILE A 14 17.46 26.20 1.81
CA ILE A 14 16.10 25.68 1.67
C ILE A 14 16.25 24.17 1.50
N GLY A 15 16.12 23.45 2.59
CA GLY A 15 16.02 22.00 2.57
C GLY A 15 14.76 21.62 1.76
N LEU A 16 14.97 20.96 0.63
CA LEU A 16 13.88 20.28 -0.08
C LEU A 16 13.39 19.16 0.82
N PHE A 17 12.35 19.45 1.61
CA PHE A 17 11.62 18.41 2.31
C PHE A 17 10.91 17.58 1.23
N ASN A 18 11.47 16.41 0.92
CA ASN A 18 10.71 15.38 0.22
C ASN A 18 9.55 15.00 1.13
N VAL A 19 8.36 15.54 0.85
CA VAL A 19 7.13 15.09 1.46
C VAL A 19 6.89 13.69 0.90
N ALA A 20 7.27 12.66 1.65
CA ALA A 20 6.85 11.31 1.34
C ALA A 20 5.31 11.33 1.33
N ASN A 21 4.69 11.09 0.17
CA ASN A 21 3.25 11.00 0.07
C ASN A 21 2.78 9.81 0.94
N ALA A 22 2.08 10.12 2.03
CA ALA A 22 1.41 9.09 2.82
C ALA A 22 0.37 8.37 1.94
N ALA A 23 0.24 7.05 2.13
CA ALA A 23 -0.76 6.27 1.43
C ALA A 23 -2.18 6.79 1.73
N SER A 24 -3.03 6.82 0.71
CA SER A 24 -4.39 7.37 0.78
C SER A 24 -5.44 6.28 0.92
N VAL A 25 -6.17 6.29 2.03
CA VAL A 25 -7.29 5.38 2.28
C VAL A 25 -8.39 5.58 1.24
N ASP A 26 -8.74 6.82 0.90
CA ASP A 26 -9.81 7.13 -0.05
C ASP A 26 -9.48 6.66 -1.47
N LYS A 27 -8.24 6.85 -1.91
CA LYS A 27 -7.78 6.33 -3.20
C LYS A 27 -7.75 4.81 -3.20
N GLY A 28 -7.33 4.20 -2.11
CA GLY A 28 -7.35 2.76 -1.92
C GLY A 28 -8.76 2.18 -2.02
N GLN A 29 -9.73 2.83 -1.40
CA GLN A 29 -11.15 2.46 -1.53
C GLN A 29 -11.61 2.48 -2.99
N ALA A 30 -11.36 3.57 -3.70
CA ALA A 30 -11.75 3.70 -5.10
C ALA A 30 -11.11 2.63 -5.98
N LEU A 31 -9.85 2.27 -5.74
CA LEU A 31 -9.15 1.20 -6.46
C LEU A 31 -9.75 -0.18 -6.16
N VAL A 32 -10.06 -0.46 -4.90
CA VAL A 32 -10.68 -1.72 -4.47
C VAL A 32 -12.07 -1.90 -5.07
N GLU A 33 -12.88 -0.83 -5.10
CA GLU A 33 -14.20 -0.84 -5.71
C GLU A 33 -14.11 -1.02 -7.22
N LYS A 34 -13.22 -0.28 -7.90
CA LYS A 34 -13.01 -0.39 -9.35
C LYS A 34 -12.54 -1.79 -9.77
N ALA A 35 -11.64 -2.38 -9.00
CA ALA A 35 -11.14 -3.73 -9.25
C ALA A 35 -12.11 -4.83 -8.78
N ASN A 36 -13.21 -4.47 -8.13
CA ASN A 36 -14.22 -5.37 -7.62
C ASN A 36 -13.67 -6.49 -6.72
N CYS A 37 -12.80 -6.13 -5.81
CA CYS A 37 -12.16 -7.08 -4.88
C CYS A 37 -13.19 -7.83 -4.03
N ALA A 38 -14.31 -7.18 -3.68
CA ALA A 38 -15.38 -7.76 -2.90
C ALA A 38 -16.10 -8.92 -3.61
N SER A 39 -15.99 -9.05 -4.94
CA SER A 39 -16.58 -10.19 -5.66
C SER A 39 -16.03 -11.54 -5.22
N CYS A 40 -14.80 -11.58 -4.73
CA CYS A 40 -14.14 -12.77 -4.21
C CYS A 40 -13.93 -12.72 -2.69
N HIS A 41 -13.48 -11.57 -2.18
CA HIS A 41 -13.18 -11.38 -0.74
C HIS A 41 -14.41 -11.04 0.11
N GLY A 42 -15.55 -10.84 -0.55
CA GLY A 42 -16.84 -10.62 0.10
C GLY A 42 -17.07 -9.19 0.58
N ALA A 43 -18.26 -8.97 1.12
CA ALA A 43 -18.67 -7.68 1.65
C ALA A 43 -17.72 -7.22 2.75
N GLY A 44 -17.30 -5.93 2.68
CA GLY A 44 -16.34 -5.35 3.61
C GLY A 44 -14.97 -6.05 3.58
N LEU A 45 -14.67 -6.82 2.53
CA LEU A 45 -13.46 -7.67 2.40
C LEU A 45 -13.25 -8.63 3.57
N ASN A 46 -14.34 -9.06 4.22
CA ASN A 46 -14.31 -9.89 5.42
C ASN A 46 -15.26 -11.10 5.36
N ALA A 47 -15.88 -11.35 4.22
CA ALA A 47 -16.82 -12.46 4.00
C ALA A 47 -16.55 -13.17 2.66
N PRO A 48 -15.37 -13.81 2.50
CA PRO A 48 -14.97 -14.42 1.23
C PRO A 48 -16.00 -15.45 0.76
N ILE A 49 -16.19 -15.52 -0.56
CA ILE A 49 -17.19 -16.41 -1.18
C ILE A 49 -16.76 -17.87 -1.17
N LEU A 50 -15.47 -18.14 -1.01
CA LEU A 50 -14.90 -19.49 -0.91
C LEU A 50 -13.93 -19.56 0.27
N PRO A 51 -13.82 -20.74 0.92
CA PRO A 51 -12.86 -20.93 2.04
C PRO A 51 -11.41 -20.70 1.65
N ALA A 52 -11.05 -20.88 0.37
CA ALA A 52 -9.70 -20.66 -0.14
C ALA A 52 -9.34 -19.18 -0.27
N TYR A 53 -10.32 -18.29 -0.26
CA TYR A 53 -10.07 -16.85 -0.35
C TYR A 53 -9.92 -16.24 1.04
N PRO A 54 -8.88 -15.44 1.28
CA PRO A 54 -8.66 -14.90 2.60
C PRO A 54 -9.59 -13.73 2.92
N LYS A 55 -9.91 -13.58 4.21
CA LYS A 55 -10.39 -12.33 4.77
C LYS A 55 -9.26 -11.32 4.76
N LEU A 56 -9.54 -10.08 4.35
CA LEU A 56 -8.53 -9.04 4.21
C LEU A 56 -8.69 -7.92 5.23
N ALA A 57 -9.93 -7.58 5.58
CA ALA A 57 -10.24 -6.41 6.40
C ALA A 57 -9.47 -6.40 7.72
N GLY A 58 -8.82 -5.27 8.02
CA GLY A 58 -8.06 -5.07 9.24
C GLY A 58 -6.68 -5.71 9.27
N GLN A 59 -6.22 -6.30 8.16
CA GLN A 59 -4.86 -6.81 8.04
C GLN A 59 -3.86 -5.65 8.06
N TYR A 60 -2.65 -5.87 8.56
CA TYR A 60 -1.60 -4.86 8.57
C TYR A 60 -1.29 -4.36 7.15
N ALA A 61 -1.18 -3.04 6.99
CA ALA A 61 -0.96 -2.41 5.69
C ALA A 61 0.31 -2.92 5.01
N ASP A 62 1.42 -3.03 5.74
CA ASP A 62 2.67 -3.56 5.18
C ASP A 62 2.52 -4.99 4.67
N TYR A 63 1.80 -5.84 5.42
CA TYR A 63 1.56 -7.21 4.97
C TYR A 63 0.76 -7.24 3.66
N VAL A 64 -0.31 -6.46 3.56
CA VAL A 64 -1.13 -6.37 2.35
C VAL A 64 -0.31 -5.85 1.18
N TYR A 65 0.44 -4.78 1.38
CA TYR A 65 1.29 -4.19 0.35
C TYR A 65 2.30 -5.20 -0.22
N TYR A 66 3.06 -5.85 0.64
CA TYR A 66 4.04 -6.85 0.19
C TYR A 66 3.38 -8.10 -0.40
N ALA A 67 2.20 -8.49 0.06
CA ALA A 67 1.43 -9.57 -0.56
C ALA A 67 1.01 -9.22 -1.99
N LEU A 68 0.50 -8.01 -2.24
CA LEU A 68 0.14 -7.53 -3.57
C LEU A 68 1.37 -7.49 -4.50
N LYS A 69 2.50 -6.99 -4.01
CA LYS A 69 3.77 -7.01 -4.75
C LYS A 69 4.21 -8.42 -5.09
N ALA A 70 4.11 -9.35 -4.15
CA ALA A 70 4.49 -10.74 -4.36
C ALA A 70 3.63 -11.40 -5.45
N TYR A 71 2.32 -11.14 -5.49
CA TYR A 71 1.45 -11.60 -6.56
C TYR A 71 1.79 -10.96 -7.91
N LYS A 72 2.17 -9.69 -7.93
CA LYS A 72 2.57 -9.00 -9.15
C LYS A 72 3.87 -9.56 -9.73
N VAL A 73 4.81 -9.92 -8.89
CA VAL A 73 6.07 -10.61 -9.27
C VAL A 73 5.79 -12.03 -9.76
N GLY A 74 4.85 -12.73 -9.11
CA GLY A 74 4.49 -14.10 -9.47
C GLY A 74 5.70 -15.03 -9.47
N ASN A 75 5.90 -15.76 -10.56
CA ASN A 75 7.02 -16.69 -10.74
C ASN A 75 8.36 -16.00 -11.07
N GLY A 76 8.39 -14.69 -11.24
CA GLY A 76 9.61 -13.95 -11.58
C GLY A 76 10.69 -13.96 -10.48
N ASN A 77 10.31 -14.29 -9.26
CA ASN A 77 11.24 -14.42 -8.14
C ASN A 77 10.80 -15.55 -7.21
N ALA A 78 11.55 -16.64 -7.18
CA ALA A 78 11.22 -17.83 -6.40
C ALA A 78 11.23 -17.62 -4.88
N GLN A 79 11.97 -16.62 -4.40
CA GLN A 79 12.09 -16.34 -2.95
C GLN A 79 11.03 -15.38 -2.44
N PHE A 80 10.55 -14.49 -3.30
CA PHE A 80 9.66 -13.41 -2.91
C PHE A 80 8.27 -13.51 -3.55
N GLY A 81 8.18 -14.00 -4.79
CA GLY A 81 6.93 -14.04 -5.57
C GLY A 81 5.92 -15.04 -5.04
N ARG A 82 4.64 -14.75 -5.28
CA ARG A 82 3.52 -15.67 -5.04
C ARG A 82 2.91 -16.08 -6.38
N ASN A 83 2.87 -17.38 -6.62
CA ASN A 83 2.23 -17.92 -7.82
C ASN A 83 0.74 -18.16 -7.56
N ASN A 84 -0.10 -17.26 -8.06
CA ASN A 84 -1.55 -17.42 -8.05
C ASN A 84 -2.13 -16.72 -9.29
N ALA A 85 -2.79 -17.49 -10.16
CA ALA A 85 -3.28 -16.97 -11.44
C ALA A 85 -4.35 -15.89 -11.25
N VAL A 86 -5.25 -16.03 -10.27
CA VAL A 86 -6.34 -15.09 -10.03
C VAL A 86 -5.77 -13.77 -9.48
N MET A 87 -5.07 -13.83 -8.35
CA MET A 87 -4.52 -12.62 -7.75
C MET A 87 -3.44 -11.99 -8.62
N GLY A 88 -2.61 -12.79 -9.29
CA GLY A 88 -1.61 -12.31 -10.23
C GLY A 88 -2.23 -11.45 -11.34
N SER A 89 -3.35 -11.88 -11.91
CA SER A 89 -4.05 -11.10 -12.94
C SER A 89 -4.69 -9.82 -12.39
N GLN A 90 -5.21 -9.84 -11.16
CA GLN A 90 -5.84 -8.68 -10.53
C GLN A 90 -4.86 -7.53 -10.26
N VAL A 91 -3.60 -7.84 -9.93
CA VAL A 91 -2.63 -6.83 -9.49
C VAL A 91 -1.74 -6.28 -10.61
N GLN A 92 -1.78 -6.84 -11.83
CA GLN A 92 -0.84 -6.49 -12.90
C GLN A 92 -0.81 -5.00 -13.23
N ASN A 93 -1.96 -4.35 -13.25
CA ASN A 93 -2.08 -2.95 -13.64
C ASN A 93 -1.91 -1.96 -12.48
N PHE A 94 -1.74 -2.43 -11.25
CA PHE A 94 -1.50 -1.56 -10.12
C PHE A 94 -0.06 -1.06 -10.09
N THR A 95 0.10 0.24 -9.88
CA THR A 95 1.39 0.84 -9.56
C THR A 95 1.78 0.52 -8.12
N ASP A 96 3.02 0.82 -7.76
CA ASP A 96 3.48 0.67 -6.38
C ASP A 96 2.67 1.54 -5.41
N THR A 97 2.36 2.77 -5.82
CA THR A 97 1.49 3.68 -5.05
C THR A 97 0.07 3.15 -4.92
N ASP A 98 -0.50 2.59 -5.98
CA ASP A 98 -1.84 1.98 -5.93
C ASP A 98 -1.89 0.86 -4.88
N MET A 99 -0.87 0.01 -4.85
CA MET A 99 -0.79 -1.08 -3.88
C MET A 99 -0.63 -0.59 -2.44
N GLN A 100 0.08 0.53 -2.23
CA GLN A 100 0.18 1.18 -0.92
C GLN A 100 -1.18 1.76 -0.48
N ASP A 101 -1.89 2.43 -1.39
CA ASP A 101 -3.21 3.01 -1.11
C ASP A 101 -4.24 1.91 -0.81
N ILE A 102 -4.26 0.84 -1.59
CA ILE A 102 -5.11 -0.35 -1.35
C ILE A 102 -4.80 -0.95 0.04
N ALA A 103 -3.52 -1.10 0.37
CA ALA A 103 -3.10 -1.63 1.66
C ALA A 103 -3.56 -0.76 2.84
N ALA A 104 -3.46 0.56 2.71
CA ALA A 104 -3.96 1.50 3.71
C ALA A 104 -5.48 1.40 3.90
N TYR A 105 -6.24 1.28 2.81
CA TYR A 105 -7.69 1.09 2.89
C TYR A 105 -8.06 -0.23 3.58
N VAL A 106 -7.47 -1.34 3.15
CA VAL A 106 -7.71 -2.66 3.74
C VAL A 106 -7.42 -2.67 5.25
N ALA A 107 -6.30 -2.08 5.66
CA ALA A 107 -5.91 -1.98 7.06
C ALA A 107 -6.90 -1.13 7.88
N SER A 108 -7.56 -0.14 7.27
CA SER A 108 -8.55 0.72 7.92
C SER A 108 -9.90 0.06 8.17
N LEU A 109 -10.18 -1.04 7.49
CA LEU A 109 -11.47 -1.72 7.61
C LEU A 109 -11.56 -2.52 8.91
N PRO A 110 -12.76 -2.60 9.53
CA PRO A 110 -12.97 -3.48 10.68
C PRO A 110 -12.85 -4.93 10.26
N GLY A 111 -12.00 -5.70 10.93
CA GLY A 111 -11.71 -7.10 10.66
C GLY A 111 -11.68 -7.95 11.92
N ASN A 112 -11.53 -9.26 11.73
CA ASN A 112 -11.58 -10.25 12.80
C ASN A 112 -10.19 -10.79 13.18
N PHE A 113 -9.12 -10.08 12.80
CA PHE A 113 -7.78 -10.51 13.17
C PHE A 113 -7.53 -10.30 14.67
N VAL A 114 -7.21 -11.38 15.35
CA VAL A 114 -6.84 -11.37 16.76
C VAL A 114 -5.36 -11.67 16.89
N VAL A 115 -4.61 -10.69 17.41
CA VAL A 115 -3.21 -10.90 17.76
C VAL A 115 -3.18 -11.55 19.14
N LYS A 116 -2.78 -12.81 19.18
CA LYS A 116 -2.48 -13.46 20.47
C LYS A 116 -1.14 -12.93 20.96
N LYS A 117 -1.17 -12.26 22.11
CA LYS A 117 0.04 -11.84 22.80
C LYS A 117 0.68 -13.05 23.52
#